data_3d1670549f7a432c4c85bf12f0222807
#
_entry.id   3d1670549f7a432c4c85bf12f0222807
#
_cell.length_a   1.000
_cell.length_b   1.000
_cell.length_c   1.000
_cell.angle_alpha   90.00
_cell.angle_beta   90.00
_cell.angle_gamma   90.00
#
_symmetry.space_group_name_H-M   'P 1'
#
loop_
_entity.id
_entity.type
_entity.pdbx_description
1 polymer ?
#
loop_
_entity_poly.entity_id
_entity_poly.type
_entity_poly.pdbx_seq_one_letter_code
_entity_poly.pdbx_strand_id
1 'polypeptide(L)'
;MKNMAINIHNILAEALLELCEEKPLNTITIKDLLKKTGISRQTFYNRFRDKNDLIQWTYEHKVLNIFLSNDPESTYYKNTLSYYKNIEAHRNFMKQACAIRDQNCLIDFIFQFAIDYDLKWHQIHYGEKPLPPEFVFASRYHSVASIYAAIEWISSENPEPAEVMASRITNLRKISLSNTLFGDNNEIYSCS
;
A
#
# COMPACT_ATOMS: atom_id res chain seq x y z
N MET A 1 36.13 6.64 6.01
CA MET A 1 35.16 5.56 6.29
C MET A 1 33.89 6.23 6.76
N LYS A 2 32.82 6.27 5.93
CA LYS A 2 31.50 6.77 6.34
C LYS A 2 30.94 5.79 7.37
N ASN A 3 30.74 6.25 8.61
CA ASN A 3 29.94 5.53 9.62
C ASN A 3 28.54 5.28 9.03
N MET A 4 28.32 4.08 8.55
CA MET A 4 26.98 3.63 8.19
C MET A 4 26.23 3.44 9.51
N ALA A 5 25.48 4.47 9.92
CA ALA A 5 24.60 4.34 11.07
C ALA A 5 23.71 3.10 10.85
N ILE A 6 23.77 2.16 11.78
CA ILE A 6 22.98 0.92 11.72
C ILE A 6 21.51 1.33 11.69
N ASN A 7 20.82 1.03 10.58
CA ASN A 7 19.41 1.34 10.45
C ASN A 7 18.58 0.28 11.18
N ILE A 8 18.32 0.51 12.46
CA ILE A 8 17.55 -0.39 13.33
C ILE A 8 16.17 -0.73 12.76
N HIS A 9 15.51 0.24 12.10
CA HIS A 9 14.19 0.01 11.49
C HIS A 9 14.30 -1.06 10.39
N ASN A 10 15.27 -0.93 9.48
CA ASN A 10 15.47 -1.93 8.43
C ASN A 10 15.83 -3.31 8.99
N ILE A 11 16.68 -3.39 10.01
CA ILE A 11 17.04 -4.68 10.63
C ILE A 11 15.81 -5.38 11.20
N LEU A 12 14.94 -4.64 11.89
CA LEU A 12 13.72 -5.20 12.46
C LEU A 12 12.69 -5.57 11.38
N ALA A 13 12.58 -4.77 10.31
CA ALA A 13 11.70 -5.06 9.18
C ALA A 13 12.15 -6.31 8.42
N GLU A 14 13.43 -6.45 8.10
CA GLU A 14 13.96 -7.67 7.46
C GLU A 14 13.74 -8.90 8.34
N ALA A 15 14.01 -8.81 9.64
CA ALA A 15 13.74 -9.91 10.56
C ALA A 15 12.24 -10.28 10.63
N LEU A 16 11.34 -9.29 10.53
CA LEU A 16 9.91 -9.54 10.47
C LEU A 16 9.53 -10.30 9.19
N LEU A 17 10.04 -9.86 8.02
CA LEU A 17 9.79 -10.51 6.73
C LEU A 17 10.31 -11.95 6.73
N GLU A 18 11.54 -12.17 7.20
CA GLU A 18 12.11 -13.52 7.31
C GLU A 18 11.31 -14.43 8.24
N LEU A 19 10.87 -13.92 9.41
CA LEU A 19 10.03 -14.69 10.34
C LEU A 19 8.65 -15.01 9.75
N CYS A 20 8.11 -14.17 8.87
CA CYS A 20 6.86 -14.45 8.17
C CYS A 20 6.96 -15.64 7.21
N GLU A 21 8.16 -15.98 6.72
CA GLU A 21 8.39 -17.18 5.92
C GLU A 21 8.48 -18.46 6.78
N GLU A 22 8.83 -18.29 8.06
CA GLU A 22 9.02 -19.41 8.99
C GLU A 22 7.74 -19.77 9.77
N LYS A 23 6.89 -18.78 10.09
CA LYS A 23 5.67 -18.96 10.90
C LYS A 23 4.63 -17.85 10.68
N PRO A 24 3.37 -18.12 11.06
CA PRO A 24 2.30 -17.12 10.91
C PRO A 24 2.59 -15.81 11.64
N LEU A 25 2.37 -14.67 10.96
CA LEU A 25 2.65 -13.31 11.44
C LEU A 25 1.96 -12.99 12.78
N ASN A 26 0.73 -13.48 12.99
CA ASN A 26 0.00 -13.30 14.24
C ASN A 26 0.68 -13.98 15.44
N THR A 27 1.46 -15.03 15.21
CA THR A 27 2.23 -15.75 16.26
C THR A 27 3.61 -15.16 16.51
N ILE A 28 4.12 -14.30 15.61
CA ILE A 28 5.40 -13.62 15.79
C ILE A 28 5.28 -12.61 16.93
N THR A 29 6.16 -12.75 17.92
CA THR A 29 6.24 -11.86 19.09
C THR A 29 7.43 -10.90 18.96
N ILE A 30 7.38 -9.78 19.71
CA ILE A 30 8.53 -8.90 19.85
C ILE A 30 9.76 -9.67 20.35
N LYS A 31 9.57 -10.65 21.27
CA LYS A 31 10.65 -11.49 21.77
C LYS A 31 11.36 -12.27 20.65
N ASP A 32 10.59 -12.77 19.67
CA ASP A 32 11.18 -13.48 18.52
C ASP A 32 12.06 -12.54 17.67
N LEU A 33 11.57 -11.32 17.39
CA LEU A 33 12.32 -10.29 16.69
C LEU A 33 13.64 -9.92 17.41
N LEU A 34 13.56 -9.69 18.72
CA LEU A 34 14.71 -9.38 19.55
C LEU A 34 15.72 -10.52 19.58
N LYS A 35 15.24 -11.78 19.67
CA LYS A 35 16.12 -12.96 19.61
C LYS A 35 16.82 -13.08 18.26
N LYS A 36 16.10 -12.83 17.17
CA LYS A 36 16.65 -12.93 15.79
C LYS A 36 17.67 -11.84 15.49
N THR A 37 17.42 -10.61 15.97
CA THR A 37 18.24 -9.42 15.63
C THR A 37 19.34 -9.08 16.64
N GLY A 38 19.25 -9.60 17.87
CA GLY A 38 20.12 -9.18 18.97
C GLY A 38 19.83 -7.78 19.51
N ILE A 39 18.77 -7.12 19.02
CA ILE A 39 18.38 -5.77 19.47
C ILE A 39 17.75 -5.84 20.86
N SER A 40 18.09 -4.88 21.73
CA SER A 40 17.52 -4.81 23.08
C SER A 40 16.04 -4.41 23.04
N ARG A 41 15.27 -4.84 24.05
CA ARG A 41 13.85 -4.46 24.21
C ARG A 41 13.67 -2.93 24.27
N GLN A 42 14.56 -2.25 24.99
CA GLN A 42 14.54 -0.81 25.08
C GLN A 42 14.77 -0.15 23.71
N THR A 43 15.72 -0.65 22.91
CA THR A 43 15.99 -0.16 21.57
C THR A 43 14.80 -0.34 20.65
N PHE A 44 14.08 -1.46 20.74
CA PHE A 44 12.84 -1.67 20.00
C PHE A 44 11.79 -0.59 20.35
N TYR A 45 11.46 -0.41 21.63
CA TYR A 45 10.43 0.53 22.06
C TYR A 45 10.82 2.01 21.90
N ASN A 46 12.08 2.31 21.70
CA ASN A 46 12.55 3.64 21.28
C ASN A 46 12.24 3.93 19.80
N ARG A 47 11.86 2.92 18.99
CA ARG A 47 11.63 3.02 17.55
C ARG A 47 10.19 2.69 17.15
N PHE A 48 9.56 1.74 17.82
CA PHE A 48 8.23 1.23 17.53
C PHE A 48 7.43 1.09 18.81
N ARG A 49 6.17 1.52 18.78
CA ARG A 49 5.23 1.40 19.91
C ARG A 49 4.88 -0.06 20.16
N ASP A 50 4.67 -0.81 19.10
CA ASP A 50 4.24 -2.21 19.12
C ASP A 50 4.61 -2.92 17.82
N LYS A 51 4.15 -4.16 17.67
CA LYS A 51 4.35 -4.96 16.45
C LYS A 51 3.60 -4.39 15.25
N ASN A 52 2.41 -3.82 15.42
CA ASN A 52 1.63 -3.25 14.32
C ASN A 52 2.31 -1.99 13.75
N ASP A 53 2.92 -1.18 14.59
CA ASP A 53 3.74 -0.05 14.18
C ASP A 53 4.94 -0.51 13.29
N LEU A 54 5.60 -1.61 13.66
CA LEU A 54 6.64 -2.22 12.81
C LEU A 54 6.06 -2.79 11.50
N ILE A 55 4.89 -3.43 11.53
CA ILE A 55 4.21 -3.94 10.32
C ILE A 55 3.89 -2.78 9.37
N GLN A 56 3.32 -1.68 9.86
CA GLN A 56 3.03 -0.49 9.06
C GLN A 56 4.29 0.12 8.47
N TRP A 57 5.34 0.29 9.27
CA TRP A 57 6.63 0.79 8.80
C TRP A 57 7.24 -0.09 7.70
N THR A 58 7.14 -1.42 7.88
CA THR A 58 7.62 -2.39 6.88
C THR A 58 6.86 -2.24 5.57
N TYR A 59 5.55 -2.12 5.63
CA TYR A 59 4.72 -1.85 4.46
C TYR A 59 5.11 -0.55 3.75
N GLU A 60 5.24 0.55 4.48
CA GLU A 60 5.62 1.85 3.92
C GLU A 60 6.95 1.80 3.17
N HIS A 61 7.97 1.16 3.75
CA HIS A 61 9.34 1.20 3.25
C HIS A 61 9.68 0.06 2.28
N LYS A 62 8.95 -1.05 2.29
CA LYS A 62 9.19 -2.19 1.39
C LYS A 62 8.18 -2.28 0.26
N VAL A 63 6.96 -1.82 0.48
CA VAL A 63 5.87 -1.93 -0.50
C VAL A 63 5.49 -0.58 -1.10
N LEU A 64 5.28 0.43 -0.28
CA LEU A 64 4.86 1.77 -0.72
C LEU A 64 5.99 2.68 -1.20
N ASN A 65 7.25 2.31 -1.06
CA ASN A 65 8.42 3.17 -1.30
C ASN A 65 8.35 3.97 -2.62
N ILE A 66 7.72 3.42 -3.65
CA ILE A 66 7.59 4.07 -4.97
C ILE A 66 6.65 5.29 -4.94
N PHE A 67 5.57 5.25 -4.16
CA PHE A 67 4.65 6.37 -4.02
C PHE A 67 5.22 7.51 -3.16
N LEU A 68 6.27 7.22 -2.40
CA LEU A 68 6.99 8.21 -1.60
C LEU A 68 8.08 8.93 -2.42
N SER A 69 8.41 8.42 -3.61
CA SER A 69 9.33 9.08 -4.54
C SER A 69 8.57 10.17 -5.30
N ASN A 70 9.00 11.43 -5.16
CA ASN A 70 8.49 12.55 -5.94
C ASN A 70 9.12 12.56 -7.34
N ASP A 71 9.02 11.45 -8.10
CA ASP A 71 9.49 11.41 -9.49
C ASP A 71 8.46 12.10 -10.39
N PRO A 72 8.73 13.31 -10.92
CA PRO A 72 7.79 14.06 -11.74
C PRO A 72 7.51 13.40 -13.10
N GLU A 73 8.38 12.49 -13.56
CA GLU A 73 8.19 11.73 -14.80
C GLU A 73 7.40 10.42 -14.59
N SER A 74 7.01 10.13 -13.35
CA SER A 74 6.29 8.91 -13.04
C SER A 74 4.82 9.02 -13.43
N THR A 75 4.37 8.10 -14.28
CA THR A 75 2.94 7.96 -14.61
C THR A 75 2.20 7.18 -13.55
N TYR A 76 0.87 7.38 -13.44
CA TYR A 76 0.03 6.58 -12.55
C TYR A 76 0.20 5.07 -12.79
N TYR A 77 0.27 4.63 -14.04
CA TYR A 77 0.51 3.23 -14.39
C TYR A 77 1.86 2.73 -13.87
N LYS A 78 2.93 3.49 -14.07
CA LYS A 78 4.28 3.10 -13.62
C LYS A 78 4.34 2.93 -12.10
N ASN A 79 3.72 3.85 -11.35
CA ASN A 79 3.64 3.76 -9.90
C ASN A 79 2.79 2.57 -9.45
N THR A 80 1.63 2.38 -10.08
CA THR A 80 0.74 1.25 -9.78
C THR A 80 1.43 -0.09 -10.08
N LEU A 81 2.12 -0.21 -11.21
CA LEU A 81 2.87 -1.42 -11.55
C LEU A 81 3.97 -1.73 -10.53
N SER A 82 4.77 -0.71 -10.16
CA SER A 82 5.82 -0.89 -9.15
C SER A 82 5.25 -1.30 -7.80
N TYR A 83 4.12 -0.73 -7.41
CA TYR A 83 3.40 -1.12 -6.19
C TYR A 83 2.97 -2.60 -6.21
N TYR A 84 2.33 -3.06 -7.30
CA TYR A 84 1.93 -4.45 -7.42
C TYR A 84 3.12 -5.42 -7.46
N LYS A 85 4.24 -5.03 -8.09
CA LYS A 85 5.49 -5.80 -8.05
C LYS A 85 6.07 -5.89 -6.64
N ASN A 86 6.03 -4.82 -5.86
CA ASN A 86 6.47 -4.85 -4.47
C ASN A 86 5.56 -5.71 -3.59
N ILE A 87 4.23 -5.68 -3.81
CA ILE A 87 3.30 -6.60 -3.15
C ILE A 87 3.65 -8.05 -3.51
N GLU A 88 3.89 -8.34 -4.77
CA GLU A 88 4.24 -9.68 -5.25
C GLU A 88 5.55 -10.18 -4.60
N ALA A 89 6.57 -9.33 -4.54
CA ALA A 89 7.85 -9.64 -3.89
C ALA A 89 7.71 -9.92 -2.37
N HIS A 90 6.72 -9.31 -1.71
CA HIS A 90 6.45 -9.49 -0.28
C HIS A 90 5.09 -10.15 -0.01
N ARG A 91 4.65 -11.02 -0.93
CA ARG A 91 3.29 -11.57 -0.96
C ARG A 91 2.88 -12.25 0.34
N ASN A 92 3.75 -13.10 0.88
CA ASN A 92 3.45 -13.84 2.11
C ASN A 92 3.23 -12.91 3.30
N PHE A 93 4.08 -11.91 3.47
CA PHE A 93 3.90 -10.86 4.46
C PHE A 93 2.57 -10.11 4.24
N MET A 94 2.31 -9.63 3.03
CA MET A 94 1.10 -8.87 2.70
C MET A 94 -0.18 -9.66 2.95
N LYS A 95 -0.23 -10.92 2.50
CA LYS A 95 -1.37 -11.83 2.74
C LYS A 95 -1.67 -11.97 4.22
N GLN A 96 -0.66 -12.18 5.05
CA GLN A 96 -0.81 -12.35 6.48
C GLN A 96 -1.14 -11.04 7.20
N ALA A 97 -0.47 -9.94 6.86
CA ALA A 97 -0.68 -8.64 7.48
C ALA A 97 -2.07 -8.06 7.17
N CYS A 98 -2.56 -8.23 5.93
CA CYS A 98 -3.92 -7.83 5.54
C CYS A 98 -5.02 -8.72 6.14
N ALA A 99 -4.70 -9.88 6.71
CA ALA A 99 -5.66 -10.74 7.40
C ALA A 99 -5.86 -10.38 8.89
N ILE A 100 -4.95 -9.64 9.49
CA ILE A 100 -5.05 -9.18 10.89
C ILE A 100 -6.16 -8.14 11.01
N ARG A 101 -7.01 -8.27 12.05
CA ARG A 101 -8.20 -7.43 12.31
C ARG A 101 -8.22 -6.89 13.75
N ASP A 102 -7.06 -6.59 14.30
CA ASP A 102 -6.93 -5.93 15.60
C ASP A 102 -6.85 -4.40 15.47
N GLN A 103 -6.75 -3.71 16.59
CA GLN A 103 -6.63 -2.25 16.62
C GLN A 103 -5.33 -1.81 15.92
N ASN A 104 -5.43 -0.76 15.10
CA ASN A 104 -4.32 -0.23 14.29
C ASN A 104 -3.73 -1.27 13.30
N CYS A 105 -4.58 -2.13 12.75
CA CYS A 105 -4.14 -3.12 11.76
C CYS A 105 -3.70 -2.46 10.45
N LEU A 106 -2.89 -3.19 9.68
CA LEU A 106 -2.35 -2.68 8.42
C LEU A 106 -3.43 -2.28 7.42
N ILE A 107 -4.55 -3.01 7.38
CA ILE A 107 -5.60 -2.73 6.39
C ILE A 107 -6.24 -1.36 6.58
N ASP A 108 -6.45 -0.91 7.81
CA ASP A 108 -7.00 0.41 8.10
C ASP A 108 -6.03 1.52 7.65
N PHE A 109 -4.73 1.29 7.89
CA PHE A 109 -3.68 2.18 7.40
C PHE A 109 -3.67 2.26 5.86
N ILE A 110 -3.76 1.12 5.16
CA ILE A 110 -3.77 1.06 3.69
C ILE A 110 -4.96 1.86 3.14
N PHE A 111 -6.16 1.70 3.70
CA PHE A 111 -7.35 2.44 3.27
C PHE A 111 -7.16 3.94 3.42
N GLN A 112 -6.72 4.40 4.58
CA GLN A 112 -6.52 5.82 4.82
C GLN A 112 -5.46 6.39 3.90
N PHE A 113 -4.30 5.73 3.79
CA PHE A 113 -3.21 6.16 2.92
C PHE A 113 -3.63 6.26 1.45
N ALA A 114 -4.32 5.24 0.92
CA ALA A 114 -4.72 5.21 -0.49
C ALA A 114 -5.69 6.34 -0.82
N ILE A 115 -6.67 6.61 0.05
CA ILE A 115 -7.62 7.71 -0.13
C ILE A 115 -6.90 9.06 -0.09
N ASP A 116 -6.04 9.29 0.91
CA ASP A 116 -5.33 10.55 1.06
C ASP A 116 -4.34 10.81 -0.09
N TYR A 117 -3.64 9.75 -0.53
CA TYR A 117 -2.75 9.81 -1.69
C TYR A 117 -3.51 10.18 -2.96
N ASP A 118 -4.64 9.51 -3.22
CA ASP A 118 -5.45 9.72 -4.41
C ASP A 118 -6.03 11.14 -4.46
N LEU A 119 -6.61 11.60 -3.36
CA LEU A 119 -7.15 12.96 -3.27
C LEU A 119 -6.05 14.03 -3.41
N LYS A 120 -4.88 13.81 -2.80
CA LYS A 120 -3.74 14.72 -2.92
C LYS A 120 -3.22 14.78 -4.36
N TRP A 121 -3.12 13.63 -5.04
CA TRP A 121 -2.71 13.55 -6.43
C TRP A 121 -3.68 14.33 -7.33
N HIS A 122 -4.99 14.18 -7.13
CA HIS A 122 -6.01 14.91 -7.87
C HIS A 122 -5.98 16.40 -7.57
N GLN A 123 -5.81 16.79 -6.30
CA GLN A 123 -5.72 18.19 -5.93
C GLN A 123 -4.57 18.92 -6.64
N ILE A 124 -3.42 18.26 -6.77
CA ILE A 124 -2.26 18.81 -7.52
C ILE A 124 -2.62 19.06 -9.00
N HIS A 125 -3.36 18.13 -9.63
CA HIS A 125 -3.73 18.25 -11.04
C HIS A 125 -4.94 19.16 -11.29
N TYR A 126 -5.81 19.30 -10.28
CA TYR A 126 -7.00 20.17 -10.34
C TYR A 126 -6.66 21.64 -10.04
N GLY A 127 -5.54 21.91 -9.38
CA GLY A 127 -5.08 23.24 -8.99
C GLY A 127 -5.61 23.68 -7.61
N GLU A 128 -5.71 25.00 -7.41
CA GLU A 128 -6.04 25.59 -6.11
C GLU A 128 -7.53 25.51 -5.73
N LYS A 129 -8.41 25.19 -6.68
CA LYS A 129 -9.84 25.07 -6.42
C LYS A 129 -10.13 23.80 -5.62
N PRO A 130 -11.12 23.81 -4.69
CA PRO A 130 -11.56 22.59 -4.00
C PRO A 130 -12.04 21.54 -5.00
N LEU A 131 -11.73 20.27 -4.74
CA LEU A 131 -12.25 19.15 -5.54
C LEU A 131 -13.79 19.08 -5.40
N PRO A 132 -14.52 18.88 -6.52
CA PRO A 132 -15.97 18.66 -6.46
C PRO A 132 -16.34 17.48 -5.56
N PRO A 133 -17.47 17.54 -4.82
CA PRO A 133 -17.91 16.45 -3.93
C PRO A 133 -18.04 15.10 -4.65
N GLU A 134 -18.59 15.09 -5.86
CA GLU A 134 -18.73 13.90 -6.70
C GLU A 134 -17.40 13.27 -7.05
N PHE A 135 -16.40 14.12 -7.28
CA PHE A 135 -15.05 13.67 -7.56
C PHE A 135 -14.39 13.06 -6.32
N VAL A 136 -14.56 13.68 -5.16
CA VAL A 136 -14.08 13.13 -3.89
C VAL A 136 -14.73 11.77 -3.61
N PHE A 137 -16.04 11.62 -3.88
CA PHE A 137 -16.75 10.36 -3.75
C PHE A 137 -16.20 9.29 -4.72
N ALA A 138 -16.04 9.62 -6.00
CA ALA A 138 -15.50 8.71 -7.01
C ALA A 138 -14.09 8.24 -6.69
N SER A 139 -13.21 9.15 -6.24
CA SER A 139 -11.86 8.81 -5.77
C SER A 139 -11.87 7.82 -4.60
N ARG A 140 -12.70 8.07 -3.60
CA ARG A 140 -12.84 7.17 -2.45
C ARG A 140 -13.36 5.79 -2.86
N TYR A 141 -14.39 5.76 -3.69
CA TYR A 141 -14.96 4.53 -4.23
C TYR A 141 -13.91 3.71 -5.00
N HIS A 142 -13.17 4.37 -5.89
CA HIS A 142 -12.10 3.72 -6.66
C HIS A 142 -10.99 3.17 -5.76
N SER A 143 -10.52 3.95 -4.78
CA SER A 143 -9.48 3.53 -3.84
C SER A 143 -9.91 2.29 -3.05
N VAL A 144 -11.12 2.30 -2.50
CA VAL A 144 -11.68 1.16 -1.74
C VAL A 144 -11.78 -0.08 -2.61
N ALA A 145 -12.37 0.04 -3.82
CA ALA A 145 -12.51 -1.08 -4.74
C ALA A 145 -11.15 -1.66 -5.16
N SER A 146 -10.16 -0.80 -5.43
CA SER A 146 -8.80 -1.21 -5.81
C SER A 146 -8.08 -1.97 -4.68
N ILE A 147 -8.28 -1.55 -3.43
CA ILE A 147 -7.69 -2.24 -2.27
C ILE A 147 -8.30 -3.64 -2.10
N TYR A 148 -9.63 -3.77 -2.22
CA TYR A 148 -10.28 -5.07 -2.15
C TYR A 148 -9.81 -6.00 -3.27
N ALA A 149 -9.72 -5.51 -4.51
CA ALA A 149 -9.19 -6.28 -5.64
C ALA A 149 -7.73 -6.73 -5.39
N ALA A 150 -6.90 -5.86 -4.79
CA ALA A 150 -5.53 -6.23 -4.41
C ALA A 150 -5.51 -7.32 -3.32
N ILE A 151 -6.39 -7.26 -2.31
CA ILE A 151 -6.48 -8.27 -1.25
C ILE A 151 -6.92 -9.63 -1.82
N GLU A 152 -7.89 -9.66 -2.72
CA GLU A 152 -8.30 -10.88 -3.42
C GLU A 152 -7.15 -11.45 -4.25
N TRP A 153 -6.47 -10.60 -5.01
CA TRP A 153 -5.31 -10.99 -5.80
C TRP A 153 -4.17 -11.56 -4.94
N ILE A 154 -3.83 -10.92 -3.82
CA ILE A 154 -2.81 -11.40 -2.87
C ILE A 154 -3.20 -12.79 -2.33
N SER A 155 -4.50 -13.01 -2.08
CA SER A 155 -5.01 -14.22 -1.44
C SER A 155 -5.22 -15.39 -2.41
N SER A 156 -5.26 -15.13 -3.72
CA SER A 156 -5.44 -16.15 -4.77
C SER A 156 -4.31 -17.19 -4.75
N GLU A 157 -4.62 -18.45 -5.01
CA GLU A 157 -3.62 -19.52 -5.19
C GLU A 157 -2.86 -19.36 -6.49
N ASN A 158 -3.52 -18.87 -7.54
CA ASN A 158 -2.95 -18.64 -8.86
C ASN A 158 -3.17 -17.19 -9.28
N PRO A 159 -2.39 -16.23 -8.74
CA PRO A 159 -2.56 -14.82 -9.06
C PRO A 159 -2.15 -14.52 -10.49
N GLU A 160 -2.89 -13.64 -11.13
CA GLU A 160 -2.44 -13.05 -12.39
C GLU A 160 -1.14 -12.25 -12.18
N PRO A 161 -0.33 -12.04 -13.23
CA PRO A 161 0.86 -11.19 -13.15
C PRO A 161 0.56 -9.78 -12.65
N ALA A 162 1.49 -9.17 -11.92
CA ALA A 162 1.39 -7.79 -11.41
C ALA A 162 1.07 -6.77 -12.53
N GLU A 163 1.60 -6.99 -13.74
CA GLU A 163 1.34 -6.18 -14.93
C GLU A 163 -0.15 -6.16 -15.32
N VAL A 164 -0.80 -7.31 -15.22
CA VAL A 164 -2.23 -7.44 -15.55
C VAL A 164 -3.08 -6.69 -14.53
N MET A 165 -2.79 -6.84 -13.24
CA MET A 165 -3.48 -6.11 -12.18
C MET A 165 -3.29 -4.60 -12.30
N ALA A 166 -2.06 -4.14 -12.49
CA ALA A 166 -1.75 -2.72 -12.66
C ALA A 166 -2.49 -2.12 -13.86
N SER A 167 -2.56 -2.86 -14.98
CA SER A 167 -3.27 -2.43 -16.19
C SER A 167 -4.77 -2.31 -15.93
N ARG A 168 -5.40 -3.33 -15.29
CA ARG A 168 -6.84 -3.30 -14.97
C ARG A 168 -7.19 -2.12 -14.08
N ILE A 169 -6.49 -1.93 -12.97
CA ILE A 169 -6.75 -0.84 -12.02
C ILE A 169 -6.58 0.52 -12.71
N THR A 170 -5.52 0.69 -13.51
CA THR A 170 -5.28 1.95 -14.23
C THR A 170 -6.36 2.23 -15.27
N ASN A 171 -6.84 1.22 -16.00
CA ASN A 171 -7.90 1.38 -16.99
C ASN A 171 -9.25 1.68 -16.35
N LEU A 172 -9.62 0.97 -15.29
CA LEU A 172 -10.86 1.25 -14.54
C LEU A 172 -10.87 2.67 -13.97
N ARG A 173 -9.72 3.14 -13.47
CA ARG A 173 -9.58 4.52 -13.00
C ARG A 173 -9.83 5.53 -14.12
N LYS A 174 -9.26 5.32 -15.31
CA LYS A 174 -9.48 6.21 -16.45
C LYS A 174 -10.97 6.28 -16.84
N ILE A 175 -11.65 5.15 -16.88
CA ILE A 175 -13.07 5.08 -17.21
C ILE A 175 -13.92 5.82 -16.17
N SER A 176 -13.71 5.54 -14.89
CA SER A 176 -14.54 6.08 -13.81
C SER A 176 -14.33 7.57 -13.53
N LEU A 177 -13.11 8.09 -13.72
CA LEU A 177 -12.77 9.47 -13.40
C LEU A 177 -12.81 10.40 -14.61
N SER A 178 -12.61 9.90 -15.84
CA SER A 178 -12.71 10.73 -17.04
C SER A 178 -14.11 11.32 -17.23
N ASN A 179 -15.15 10.54 -16.99
CA ASN A 179 -16.53 11.00 -17.09
C ASN A 179 -16.87 12.07 -16.04
N THR A 180 -16.30 11.98 -14.85
CA THR A 180 -16.52 12.95 -13.76
C THR A 180 -15.78 14.27 -14.00
N LEU A 181 -14.64 14.23 -14.73
CA LEU A 181 -13.80 15.41 -14.98
C LEU A 181 -14.15 16.19 -16.26
N PHE A 182 -14.60 15.48 -17.30
CA PHE A 182 -14.67 16.06 -18.65
C PHE A 182 -16.11 16.20 -19.20
N GLY A 183 -17.15 15.89 -18.40
CA GLY A 183 -18.55 16.00 -18.80
C GLY A 183 -18.97 15.01 -19.90
N ASP A 184 -20.28 14.87 -20.08
CA ASP A 184 -20.96 13.91 -20.94
C ASP A 184 -20.65 14.07 -22.44
N ASN A 185 -19.47 13.65 -22.87
CA ASN A 185 -19.24 13.44 -24.30
C ASN A 185 -19.12 11.94 -24.69
N ASN A 186 -19.56 11.04 -23.85
CA ASN A 186 -19.64 9.63 -24.22
C ASN A 186 -21.00 9.04 -23.78
N GLU A 187 -21.91 8.89 -24.73
CA GLU A 187 -23.15 8.12 -24.68
C GLU A 187 -22.93 6.61 -24.46
N ILE A 188 -22.07 6.21 -23.50
CA ILE A 188 -21.74 4.80 -23.29
C ILE A 188 -22.77 4.09 -22.38
N TYR A 189 -23.67 4.83 -21.71
CA TYR A 189 -24.71 4.27 -20.86
C TYR A 189 -26.11 4.79 -21.20
N SER A 190 -26.50 4.75 -22.47
CA SER A 190 -27.93 4.74 -22.77
C SER A 190 -28.47 3.33 -22.49
N CYS A 191 -28.87 3.08 -21.27
CA CYS A 191 -29.75 1.96 -20.97
C CYS A 191 -31.11 2.23 -21.61
N SER A 192 -31.38 1.63 -22.76
CA SER A 192 -32.71 1.34 -23.26
C SER A 192 -33.23 0.08 -22.62
#